data_57af5825a06aefd0d396742b8e70c5a5
#
_entry.id   57af5825a06aefd0d396742b8e70c5a5
#
_cell.length_a   1.000
_cell.length_b   1.000
_cell.length_c   1.000
_cell.angle_alpha   90.00
_cell.angle_beta   90.00
_cell.angle_gamma   90.00
#
_symmetry.space_group_name_H-M   'P 1'
#
loop_
_entity.id
_entity.type
_entity.pdbx_description
1 polymer ?
#
loop_
_entity_poly.entity_id
_entity_poly.type
_entity_poly.pdbx_seq_one_letter_code
_entity_poly.pdbx_strand_id
1 'polypeptide(L)'
;MLLDSSETLTEKAHMKSVPLIDITDLRDASTLKAMDHACQSWGFFQITGHGIPDQVFLDLTRAMHAFFDQPAAQKALIERSATNPWGFYDQELTKNVKDWKEVFDVGPENGPERPQWPSGLADFRLAVERFYEEAERVSRLLLTAIATNLGTDPYVLLSAFDKHTSFLRLNFYPPCPDPASADAATVPSRGQLGIGHHSDAGVLTVLYQDSQPGLQVEQDGVWYTVEPIENALVINLGDIVQVWSNDHYRAALHRVLANAEHPRYSAPYFFNPSYDTNYAPLESMCANAEPRYRSINWREFRGLRSAGDYADYGEEIQISHYRT
;
A
#
# COMPACT_ATOMS: atom_id res chain seq x y z
N MET A 1 6.92 59.96 1.14
CA MET A 1 7.03 59.00 0.04
C MET A 1 7.21 57.63 0.67
N LEU A 2 6.07 57.05 1.08
CA LEU A 2 5.99 55.74 1.75
C LEU A 2 5.73 54.71 0.66
N LEU A 3 6.71 53.86 0.44
CA LEU A 3 6.59 52.72 -0.48
C LEU A 3 5.72 51.67 0.16
N ASP A 4 4.74 51.28 -0.59
CA ASP A 4 3.71 50.27 -0.30
C ASP A 4 4.35 48.88 -0.18
N SER A 5 4.26 48.29 1.03
CA SER A 5 4.79 46.98 1.38
C SER A 5 3.75 45.89 1.31
N SER A 6 2.75 46.03 0.41
CA SER A 6 1.59 45.14 0.32
C SER A 6 1.61 44.11 -0.83
N GLU A 7 2.72 44.00 -1.58
CA GLU A 7 2.80 43.07 -2.73
C GLU A 7 3.50 41.72 -2.49
N THR A 8 3.84 41.35 -1.26
CA THR A 8 4.66 40.14 -1.01
C THR A 8 3.99 38.99 -0.30
N LEU A 9 2.64 38.88 -0.29
CA LEU A 9 1.95 37.77 0.39
C LEU A 9 0.85 37.09 -0.44
N THR A 10 0.93 37.09 -1.76
CA THR A 10 -0.04 36.40 -2.63
C THR A 10 0.56 35.47 -3.66
N GLU A 11 1.78 34.96 -3.48
CA GLU A 11 2.11 33.65 -4.01
C GLU A 11 1.56 32.62 -3.03
N LYS A 12 0.27 32.26 -3.17
CA LYS A 12 -0.25 30.99 -2.65
C LYS A 12 0.62 29.92 -3.30
N ALA A 13 1.62 29.44 -2.56
CA ALA A 13 2.25 28.18 -2.87
C ALA A 13 1.09 27.21 -3.18
N HIS A 14 1.02 26.68 -4.40
CA HIS A 14 0.13 25.57 -4.72
C HIS A 14 0.53 24.47 -3.75
N MET A 15 -0.32 24.18 -2.75
CA MET A 15 -0.04 23.16 -1.79
C MET A 15 0.13 21.87 -2.60
N LYS A 16 1.36 21.35 -2.60
CA LYS A 16 1.70 20.08 -3.25
C LYS A 16 0.79 19.01 -2.64
N SER A 17 0.01 18.33 -3.44
CA SER A 17 -0.92 17.29 -3.01
C SER A 17 -0.64 16.00 -3.76
N VAL A 18 -1.03 14.88 -3.17
CA VAL A 18 -0.95 13.58 -3.84
C VAL A 18 -1.77 13.62 -5.13
N PRO A 19 -1.21 13.24 -6.29
CA PRO A 19 -1.91 13.29 -7.57
C PRO A 19 -3.20 12.46 -7.57
N LEU A 20 -4.26 12.99 -8.22
CA LEU A 20 -5.48 12.26 -8.53
C LEU A 20 -5.55 12.05 -10.04
N ILE A 21 -5.75 10.81 -10.48
CA ILE A 21 -5.74 10.41 -11.90
C ILE A 21 -7.04 9.67 -12.22
N ASP A 22 -7.75 10.12 -13.24
CA ASP A 22 -8.86 9.35 -13.81
C ASP A 22 -8.29 8.30 -14.77
N ILE A 23 -8.55 7.03 -14.47
CA ILE A 23 -8.06 5.89 -15.26
C ILE A 23 -9.12 5.25 -16.16
N THR A 24 -10.21 5.96 -16.45
CA THR A 24 -11.29 5.46 -17.32
C THR A 24 -10.74 5.00 -18.68
N ASP A 25 -9.73 5.67 -19.21
CA ASP A 25 -9.00 5.22 -20.40
C ASP A 25 -7.48 5.23 -20.17
N LEU A 26 -6.94 4.06 -19.79
CA LEU A 26 -5.50 3.85 -19.65
C LEU A 26 -4.73 3.72 -20.97
N ARG A 27 -5.39 3.83 -22.13
CA ARG A 27 -4.72 3.89 -23.44
C ARG A 27 -4.52 5.31 -23.92
N ASP A 28 -5.17 6.28 -23.28
CA ASP A 28 -4.95 7.70 -23.55
C ASP A 28 -3.55 8.12 -23.13
N ALA A 29 -2.84 8.78 -24.06
CA ALA A 29 -1.45 9.20 -23.84
C ALA A 29 -1.29 10.20 -22.69
N SER A 30 -2.30 11.05 -22.43
CA SER A 30 -2.26 12.01 -21.32
C SER A 30 -2.42 11.31 -19.98
N THR A 31 -3.27 10.28 -19.86
CA THR A 31 -3.44 9.45 -18.69
C THR A 31 -2.15 8.67 -18.37
N LEU A 32 -1.56 8.01 -19.39
CA LEU A 32 -0.28 7.32 -19.23
C LEU A 32 0.83 8.27 -18.76
N LYS A 33 0.93 9.46 -19.34
CA LYS A 33 1.93 10.47 -18.95
C LYS A 33 1.69 11.00 -17.53
N ALA A 34 0.45 11.23 -17.12
CA ALA A 34 0.12 11.66 -15.77
C ALA A 34 0.53 10.58 -14.75
N MET A 35 0.26 9.31 -15.06
CA MET A 35 0.65 8.19 -14.22
C MET A 35 2.18 8.03 -14.15
N ASP A 36 2.88 8.13 -15.29
CA ASP A 36 4.34 8.11 -15.34
C ASP A 36 4.94 9.19 -14.43
N HIS A 37 4.48 10.42 -14.55
CA HIS A 37 4.92 11.52 -13.70
C HIS A 37 4.64 11.28 -12.22
N ALA A 38 3.48 10.74 -11.86
CA ALA A 38 3.13 10.40 -10.47
C ALA A 38 4.05 9.31 -9.92
N CYS A 39 4.34 8.27 -10.71
CA CYS A 39 5.27 7.19 -10.34
C CYS A 39 6.71 7.71 -10.11
N GLN A 40 7.18 8.64 -10.95
CA GLN A 40 8.51 9.25 -10.81
C GLN A 40 8.62 10.18 -9.60
N SER A 41 7.64 11.08 -9.46
CA SER A 41 7.73 12.18 -8.49
C SER A 41 7.28 11.76 -7.10
N TRP A 42 6.22 10.93 -7.00
CA TRP A 42 5.62 10.54 -5.74
C TRP A 42 5.79 9.05 -5.40
N GLY A 43 5.77 8.16 -6.41
CA GLY A 43 5.56 6.72 -6.18
C GLY A 43 4.20 6.41 -5.54
N PHE A 44 3.28 7.42 -5.55
CA PHE A 44 2.03 7.43 -4.81
C PHE A 44 1.00 8.32 -5.52
N PHE A 45 -0.23 7.86 -5.71
CA PHE A 45 -1.30 8.64 -6.32
C PHE A 45 -2.68 8.06 -5.98
N GLN A 46 -3.73 8.81 -6.22
CA GLN A 46 -5.10 8.33 -6.12
C GLN A 46 -5.69 8.13 -7.51
N ILE A 47 -6.63 7.20 -7.65
CA ILE A 47 -7.31 6.93 -8.91
C ILE A 47 -8.81 6.97 -8.77
N THR A 48 -9.48 7.47 -9.81
CA THR A 48 -10.91 7.34 -10.08
C THR A 48 -11.12 6.66 -11.43
N GLY A 49 -12.37 6.39 -11.83
CA GLY A 49 -12.64 5.76 -13.13
C GLY A 49 -12.20 4.29 -13.24
N HIS A 50 -11.88 3.64 -12.12
CA HIS A 50 -11.41 2.24 -12.05
C HIS A 50 -12.50 1.19 -12.33
N GLY A 51 -13.77 1.59 -12.40
CA GLY A 51 -14.89 0.73 -12.77
C GLY A 51 -15.36 -0.24 -11.70
N ILE A 52 -14.88 -0.14 -10.46
CA ILE A 52 -15.42 -0.92 -9.32
C ILE A 52 -16.77 -0.32 -8.93
N PRO A 53 -17.85 -1.11 -8.85
CA PRO A 53 -19.14 -0.60 -8.42
C PRO A 53 -19.13 -0.11 -6.96
N ASP A 54 -19.81 1.00 -6.67
CA ASP A 54 -19.91 1.57 -5.31
C ASP A 54 -20.40 0.56 -4.27
N GLN A 55 -21.26 -0.38 -4.69
CA GLN A 55 -21.77 -1.42 -3.82
C GLN A 55 -20.67 -2.32 -3.23
N VAL A 56 -19.56 -2.52 -3.96
CA VAL A 56 -18.41 -3.29 -3.47
C VAL A 56 -17.77 -2.62 -2.25
N PHE A 57 -17.60 -1.30 -2.29
CA PHE A 57 -17.07 -0.53 -1.16
C PHE A 57 -18.02 -0.51 0.03
N LEU A 58 -19.32 -0.36 -0.23
CA LEU A 58 -20.33 -0.38 0.82
C LEU A 58 -20.42 -1.75 1.53
N ASP A 59 -20.32 -2.84 0.78
CA ASP A 59 -20.37 -4.20 1.33
C ASP A 59 -19.07 -4.49 2.10
N LEU A 60 -17.91 -4.10 1.58
CA LEU A 60 -16.63 -4.23 2.27
C LEU A 60 -16.62 -3.44 3.59
N THR A 61 -17.09 -2.19 3.58
CA THR A 61 -17.14 -1.35 4.78
C THR A 61 -18.02 -2.00 5.85
N ARG A 62 -19.22 -2.48 5.49
CA ARG A 62 -20.09 -3.20 6.41
C ARG A 62 -19.45 -4.47 6.96
N ALA A 63 -18.75 -5.23 6.11
CA ALA A 63 -18.04 -6.43 6.51
C ALA A 63 -16.93 -6.12 7.52
N MET A 64 -16.14 -5.07 7.28
CA MET A 64 -15.08 -4.63 8.19
C MET A 64 -15.65 -4.24 9.55
N HIS A 65 -16.68 -3.41 9.60
CA HIS A 65 -17.37 -3.06 10.87
C HIS A 65 -17.89 -4.32 11.57
N ALA A 66 -18.64 -5.18 10.87
CA ALA A 66 -19.20 -6.39 11.45
C ALA A 66 -18.13 -7.32 12.05
N PHE A 67 -16.94 -7.37 11.48
CA PHE A 67 -15.84 -8.20 11.97
C PHE A 67 -15.12 -7.56 13.14
N PHE A 68 -14.65 -6.31 13.00
CA PHE A 68 -13.82 -5.68 14.02
C PHE A 68 -14.60 -5.28 15.29
N ASP A 69 -15.92 -5.07 15.17
CA ASP A 69 -16.82 -4.83 16.31
C ASP A 69 -17.08 -6.10 17.14
N GLN A 70 -16.65 -7.29 16.69
CA GLN A 70 -16.80 -8.52 17.46
C GLN A 70 -15.92 -8.48 18.73
N PRO A 71 -16.35 -9.17 19.79
CA PRO A 71 -15.51 -9.38 20.97
C PRO A 71 -14.16 -10.01 20.61
N ALA A 72 -13.09 -9.61 21.29
CA ALA A 72 -11.74 -10.11 21.04
C ALA A 72 -11.65 -11.63 21.03
N ALA A 73 -12.40 -12.31 21.92
CA ALA A 73 -12.46 -13.77 21.96
C ALA A 73 -13.02 -14.42 20.69
N GLN A 74 -13.90 -13.74 19.95
CA GLN A 74 -14.42 -14.25 18.67
C GLN A 74 -13.38 -14.04 17.53
N LYS A 75 -12.70 -12.88 17.50
CA LYS A 75 -11.64 -12.61 16.52
C LYS A 75 -10.45 -13.56 16.71
N ALA A 76 -10.10 -13.89 17.96
CA ALA A 76 -9.01 -14.81 18.30
C ALA A 76 -9.24 -16.26 17.81
N LEU A 77 -10.49 -16.68 17.51
CA LEU A 77 -10.75 -18.01 16.97
C LEU A 77 -10.13 -18.27 15.60
N ILE A 78 -9.82 -17.20 14.87
CA ILE A 78 -9.20 -17.23 13.55
C ILE A 78 -7.91 -16.42 13.53
N GLU A 79 -7.20 -16.40 14.67
CA GLU A 79 -5.89 -15.76 14.75
C GLU A 79 -4.88 -16.48 13.86
N ARG A 80 -4.06 -15.71 13.16
CA ARG A 80 -2.96 -16.25 12.35
C ARG A 80 -1.92 -16.95 13.22
N SER A 81 -1.26 -17.94 12.67
CA SER A 81 -0.32 -18.80 13.38
C SER A 81 0.99 -18.95 12.58
N ALA A 82 1.99 -19.58 13.17
CA ALA A 82 3.25 -19.92 12.48
C ALA A 82 3.05 -20.81 11.25
N THR A 83 1.93 -21.54 11.16
CA THR A 83 1.62 -22.45 10.03
C THR A 83 0.53 -21.92 9.10
N ASN A 84 -0.13 -20.83 9.47
CA ASN A 84 -1.13 -20.15 8.62
C ASN A 84 -1.04 -18.64 8.84
N PRO A 85 -0.53 -17.87 7.87
CA PRO A 85 -0.36 -16.41 8.00
C PRO A 85 -1.66 -15.63 7.80
N TRP A 86 -2.77 -16.30 7.45
CA TRP A 86 -4.06 -15.66 7.19
C TRP A 86 -4.92 -15.62 8.43
N GLY A 87 -5.72 -14.58 8.57
CA GLY A 87 -6.65 -14.37 9.68
C GLY A 87 -6.34 -13.11 10.50
N PHE A 88 -6.86 -13.08 11.72
CA PHE A 88 -6.76 -11.95 12.64
C PHE A 88 -5.39 -11.82 13.30
N TYR A 89 -4.93 -10.58 13.55
CA TYR A 89 -3.76 -10.29 14.36
C TYR A 89 -3.76 -8.84 14.86
N ASP A 90 -3.25 -8.62 16.08
CA ASP A 90 -3.22 -7.30 16.73
C ASP A 90 -1.85 -6.96 17.36
N GLN A 91 -0.80 -7.72 17.04
CA GLN A 91 0.54 -7.55 17.63
C GLN A 91 1.62 -7.23 16.58
N GLU A 92 1.23 -6.65 15.42
CA GLU A 92 2.21 -6.31 14.38
C GLU A 92 3.20 -5.25 14.84
N LEU A 93 4.42 -5.40 14.36
CA LEU A 93 5.51 -4.45 14.55
C LEU A 93 5.89 -3.81 13.21
N THR A 94 6.16 -2.51 13.22
CA THR A 94 6.85 -1.83 12.14
C THR A 94 8.15 -1.28 12.71
N LYS A 95 9.30 -1.76 12.20
CA LYS A 95 10.63 -1.40 12.71
C LYS A 95 10.73 -1.57 14.23
N ASN A 96 10.28 -2.72 14.73
CA ASN A 96 10.31 -3.13 16.13
C ASN A 96 9.45 -2.27 17.08
N VAL A 97 8.56 -1.44 16.54
CA VAL A 97 7.58 -0.66 17.32
C VAL A 97 6.19 -1.18 17.03
N LYS A 98 5.40 -1.46 18.07
CA LYS A 98 4.03 -1.96 17.93
C LYS A 98 3.15 -0.91 17.25
N ASP A 99 2.45 -1.33 16.20
CA ASP A 99 1.44 -0.54 15.52
C ASP A 99 0.14 -0.48 16.33
N TRP A 100 -0.54 0.66 16.28
CA TRP A 100 -1.84 0.85 16.92
C TRP A 100 -2.97 0.45 15.97
N LYS A 101 -3.12 -0.87 15.74
CA LYS A 101 -4.12 -1.42 14.82
C LYS A 101 -4.45 -2.87 15.13
N GLU A 102 -5.58 -3.33 14.57
CA GLU A 102 -5.92 -4.72 14.37
C GLU A 102 -5.96 -5.01 12.87
N VAL A 103 -5.62 -6.22 12.46
CA VAL A 103 -5.64 -6.63 11.05
C VAL A 103 -6.36 -7.95 10.86
N PHE A 104 -6.90 -8.14 9.65
CA PHE A 104 -7.38 -9.43 9.15
C PHE A 104 -6.84 -9.65 7.74
N ASP A 105 -6.02 -10.69 7.56
CA ASP A 105 -5.35 -11.00 6.30
C ASP A 105 -6.00 -12.15 5.57
N VAL A 106 -6.18 -11.98 4.25
CA VAL A 106 -6.77 -12.97 3.34
C VAL A 106 -5.84 -13.18 2.15
N GLY A 107 -5.29 -14.37 2.03
CA GLY A 107 -4.51 -14.79 0.87
C GLY A 107 -5.35 -15.48 -0.20
N PRO A 108 -4.71 -15.98 -1.27
CA PRO A 108 -5.39 -16.67 -2.35
C PRO A 108 -5.99 -18.00 -1.88
N GLU A 109 -7.22 -18.30 -2.29
CA GLU A 109 -7.95 -19.55 -1.96
C GLU A 109 -7.20 -20.83 -2.42
N ASN A 110 -6.41 -20.73 -3.47
CA ASN A 110 -5.64 -21.83 -4.02
C ASN A 110 -4.17 -21.83 -3.54
N GLY A 111 -3.87 -21.04 -2.49
CA GLY A 111 -2.56 -21.01 -1.85
C GLY A 111 -2.26 -22.28 -1.06
N PRO A 112 -1.01 -22.47 -0.61
CA PRO A 112 -0.64 -23.60 0.26
C PRO A 112 -1.36 -23.54 1.62
N GLU A 113 -1.61 -22.35 2.15
CA GLU A 113 -2.43 -22.09 3.34
C GLU A 113 -3.74 -21.44 2.92
N ARG A 114 -4.85 -21.95 3.44
CA ARG A 114 -6.19 -21.42 3.12
C ARG A 114 -6.57 -20.26 4.05
N PRO A 115 -7.29 -19.25 3.55
CA PRO A 115 -7.87 -18.21 4.38
C PRO A 115 -8.74 -18.79 5.51
N GLN A 116 -8.70 -18.14 6.68
CA GLN A 116 -9.55 -18.44 7.81
C GLN A 116 -10.71 -17.45 7.81
N TRP A 117 -11.95 -17.96 7.85
CA TRP A 117 -13.13 -17.12 7.77
C TRP A 117 -13.90 -17.10 9.11
N PRO A 118 -14.37 -15.91 9.57
CA PRO A 118 -15.16 -15.82 10.80
C PRO A 118 -16.49 -16.54 10.66
N SER A 119 -16.85 -17.31 11.66
CA SER A 119 -18.17 -17.93 11.74
C SER A 119 -19.24 -16.90 12.12
N GLY A 120 -20.47 -17.08 11.61
CA GLY A 120 -21.61 -16.23 11.97
C GLY A 120 -21.70 -14.87 11.26
N LEU A 121 -20.78 -14.55 10.36
CA LEU A 121 -20.83 -13.37 9.49
C LEU A 121 -21.11 -13.80 8.05
N ALA A 122 -22.39 -13.98 7.70
CA ALA A 122 -22.81 -14.63 6.45
C ALA A 122 -22.27 -13.95 5.18
N ASP A 123 -22.25 -12.62 5.15
CA ASP A 123 -21.87 -11.85 3.97
C ASP A 123 -20.41 -11.38 3.99
N PHE A 124 -19.69 -11.61 5.08
CA PHE A 124 -18.30 -11.13 5.27
C PHE A 124 -17.38 -11.68 4.18
N ARG A 125 -17.37 -13.00 4.02
CA ARG A 125 -16.51 -13.66 3.03
C ARG A 125 -16.78 -13.15 1.62
N LEU A 126 -18.05 -13.09 1.22
CA LEU A 126 -18.45 -12.66 -0.12
C LEU A 126 -18.00 -11.21 -0.41
N ALA A 127 -18.19 -10.30 0.55
CA ALA A 127 -17.80 -8.91 0.41
C ALA A 127 -16.26 -8.75 0.27
N VAL A 128 -15.50 -9.49 1.07
CA VAL A 128 -14.04 -9.48 1.07
C VAL A 128 -13.48 -10.09 -0.22
N GLU A 129 -13.98 -11.27 -0.64
CA GLU A 129 -13.57 -11.92 -1.89
C GLU A 129 -13.87 -11.04 -3.10
N ARG A 130 -15.03 -10.39 -3.14
CA ARG A 130 -15.40 -9.51 -4.25
C ARG A 130 -14.48 -8.29 -4.37
N PHE A 131 -14.12 -7.66 -3.26
CA PHE A 131 -13.15 -6.57 -3.29
C PHE A 131 -11.75 -7.07 -3.69
N TYR A 132 -11.34 -8.24 -3.21
CA TYR A 132 -10.07 -8.88 -3.59
C TYR A 132 -9.98 -9.05 -5.12
N GLU A 133 -11.01 -9.62 -5.77
CA GLU A 133 -11.06 -9.83 -7.22
C GLU A 133 -10.99 -8.50 -7.99
N GLU A 134 -11.72 -7.48 -7.55
CA GLU A 134 -11.72 -6.17 -8.19
C GLU A 134 -10.37 -5.45 -8.02
N ALA A 135 -9.77 -5.53 -6.84
CA ALA A 135 -8.45 -4.96 -6.59
C ALA A 135 -7.35 -5.66 -7.42
N GLU A 136 -7.43 -6.99 -7.58
CA GLU A 136 -6.54 -7.72 -8.51
C GLU A 136 -6.71 -7.26 -9.94
N ARG A 137 -7.95 -7.12 -10.43
CA ARG A 137 -8.25 -6.62 -11.77
C ARG A 137 -7.64 -5.23 -12.00
N VAL A 138 -7.84 -4.31 -11.07
CA VAL A 138 -7.25 -2.96 -11.13
C VAL A 138 -5.73 -3.02 -11.10
N SER A 139 -5.14 -3.86 -10.25
CA SER A 139 -3.68 -4.04 -10.18
C SER A 139 -3.09 -4.48 -11.51
N ARG A 140 -3.71 -5.43 -12.21
CA ARG A 140 -3.27 -5.91 -13.53
C ARG A 140 -3.37 -4.82 -14.61
N LEU A 141 -4.42 -4.00 -14.58
CA LEU A 141 -4.57 -2.84 -15.48
C LEU A 141 -3.46 -1.81 -15.24
N LEU A 142 -3.19 -1.46 -13.98
CA LEU A 142 -2.13 -0.52 -13.62
C LEU A 142 -0.75 -1.06 -13.98
N LEU A 143 -0.47 -2.35 -13.73
CA LEU A 143 0.81 -2.95 -14.11
C LEU A 143 1.03 -2.94 -15.62
N THR A 144 -0.04 -3.13 -16.43
CA THR A 144 0.02 -3.01 -17.88
C THR A 144 0.44 -1.59 -18.31
N ALA A 145 -0.15 -0.56 -17.69
CA ALA A 145 0.18 0.82 -18.00
C ALA A 145 1.61 1.18 -17.52
N ILE A 146 2.02 0.68 -16.34
CA ILE A 146 3.40 0.83 -15.83
C ILE A 146 4.41 0.19 -16.80
N ALA A 147 4.16 -1.03 -17.27
CA ALA A 147 5.02 -1.71 -18.25
C ALA A 147 5.16 -0.89 -19.54
N THR A 148 4.05 -0.36 -20.04
CA THR A 148 4.02 0.52 -21.21
C THR A 148 4.90 1.75 -21.02
N ASN A 149 4.77 2.43 -19.88
CA ASN A 149 5.57 3.61 -19.55
C ASN A 149 7.07 3.28 -19.39
N LEU A 150 7.40 2.09 -18.88
CA LEU A 150 8.78 1.60 -18.76
C LEU A 150 9.34 1.06 -20.09
N GLY A 151 8.57 1.12 -21.19
CA GLY A 151 9.01 0.69 -22.51
C GLY A 151 9.24 -0.83 -22.62
N THR A 152 8.51 -1.64 -21.85
CA THR A 152 8.57 -3.10 -21.90
C THR A 152 7.22 -3.72 -22.29
N ASP A 153 7.24 -4.92 -22.86
CA ASP A 153 6.01 -5.67 -23.11
C ASP A 153 5.31 -5.98 -21.76
N PRO A 154 4.03 -5.62 -21.59
CA PRO A 154 3.28 -5.93 -20.37
C PRO A 154 3.33 -7.41 -19.96
N TYR A 155 3.40 -8.33 -20.93
CA TYR A 155 3.50 -9.77 -20.65
C TYR A 155 4.76 -10.13 -19.85
N VAL A 156 5.88 -9.41 -20.03
CA VAL A 156 7.12 -9.63 -19.31
C VAL A 156 6.89 -9.49 -17.79
N LEU A 157 6.12 -8.48 -17.38
CA LEU A 157 5.80 -8.25 -15.96
C LEU A 157 4.65 -9.15 -15.50
N LEU A 158 3.57 -9.25 -16.27
CA LEU A 158 2.37 -9.99 -15.90
C LEU A 158 2.59 -11.49 -15.77
N SER A 159 3.54 -12.08 -16.50
CA SER A 159 3.88 -13.51 -16.40
C SER A 159 4.40 -13.92 -15.00
N ALA A 160 4.90 -12.97 -14.22
CA ALA A 160 5.30 -13.20 -12.84
C ALA A 160 4.11 -13.49 -11.89
N PHE A 161 2.86 -13.32 -12.37
CA PHE A 161 1.65 -13.40 -11.53
C PHE A 161 0.76 -14.63 -11.77
N ASP A 162 1.24 -15.64 -12.48
CA ASP A 162 0.46 -16.88 -12.73
C ASP A 162 0.11 -17.63 -11.43
N LYS A 163 1.04 -17.62 -10.46
CA LYS A 163 0.86 -18.16 -9.11
C LYS A 163 1.20 -17.09 -8.07
N HIS A 164 0.53 -15.94 -8.20
CA HIS A 164 0.82 -14.76 -7.38
C HIS A 164 0.64 -15.02 -5.88
N THR A 165 1.38 -14.26 -5.08
CA THR A 165 1.32 -14.29 -3.62
C THR A 165 0.66 -13.06 -3.04
N SER A 166 -0.22 -12.45 -3.84
CA SER A 166 -1.00 -11.28 -3.46
C SER A 166 -1.96 -11.60 -2.32
N PHE A 167 -2.26 -10.61 -1.51
CA PHE A 167 -3.21 -10.76 -0.41
C PHE A 167 -3.91 -9.45 -0.11
N LEU A 168 -5.10 -9.56 0.49
CA LEU A 168 -5.87 -8.43 0.98
C LEU A 168 -5.73 -8.38 2.50
N ARG A 169 -5.49 -7.18 3.03
CA ARG A 169 -5.49 -6.89 4.46
C ARG A 169 -6.64 -5.95 4.78
N LEU A 170 -7.42 -6.26 5.77
CA LEU A 170 -8.35 -5.33 6.38
C LEU A 170 -7.68 -4.76 7.62
N ASN A 171 -7.60 -3.44 7.73
CA ASN A 171 -7.06 -2.74 8.90
C ASN A 171 -8.17 -2.04 9.67
N PHE A 172 -8.11 -2.13 10.97
CA PHE A 172 -8.88 -1.34 11.92
C PHE A 172 -7.93 -0.59 12.84
N TYR A 173 -8.07 0.72 12.90
CA TYR A 173 -7.32 1.60 13.80
C TYR A 173 -8.30 2.12 14.85
N PRO A 174 -8.32 1.57 16.08
CA PRO A 174 -9.19 2.06 17.14
C PRO A 174 -8.76 3.44 17.61
N PRO A 175 -9.66 4.22 18.24
CA PRO A 175 -9.29 5.47 18.87
C PRO A 175 -8.08 5.28 19.82
N CYS A 176 -7.08 6.14 19.68
CA CYS A 176 -5.81 6.06 20.38
C CYS A 176 -5.76 7.10 21.51
N PRO A 177 -5.52 6.71 22.77
CA PRO A 177 -5.47 7.67 23.89
C PRO A 177 -4.24 8.59 23.86
N ASP A 178 -3.18 8.19 23.15
CA ASP A 178 -1.93 8.97 23.03
C ASP A 178 -1.41 8.90 21.59
N PRO A 179 -2.07 9.57 20.61
CA PRO A 179 -1.62 9.57 19.23
C PRO A 179 -0.39 10.44 19.03
N ALA A 180 0.51 10.03 18.13
CA ALA A 180 1.64 10.86 17.72
C ALA A 180 1.17 12.11 16.99
N SER A 181 1.91 13.22 17.12
CA SER A 181 1.65 14.44 16.37
C SER A 181 1.81 14.22 14.88
N ALA A 182 0.98 14.87 14.06
CA ALA A 182 1.09 14.85 12.60
C ALA A 182 2.44 15.38 12.09
N ASP A 183 3.04 16.31 12.83
CA ASP A 183 4.37 16.87 12.54
C ASP A 183 5.52 16.05 13.15
N ALA A 184 5.21 14.91 13.77
CA ALA A 184 6.23 14.06 14.36
C ALA A 184 7.29 13.69 13.33
N ALA A 185 8.54 13.64 13.77
CA ALA A 185 9.64 13.07 12.99
C ALA A 185 9.29 11.64 12.53
N THR A 186 10.07 11.10 11.63
CA THR A 186 9.86 9.76 11.07
C THR A 186 9.65 8.67 12.14
N VAL A 187 10.36 8.78 13.26
CA VAL A 187 10.09 7.99 14.48
C VAL A 187 9.68 8.98 15.55
N PRO A 188 8.40 9.02 15.96
CA PRO A 188 7.96 9.95 17.00
C PRO A 188 8.61 9.57 18.32
N SER A 189 9.07 10.61 19.06
CA SER A 189 9.62 10.43 20.42
C SER A 189 8.53 10.19 21.45
N ARG A 190 7.27 10.45 21.11
CA ARG A 190 6.07 10.28 21.94
C ARG A 190 4.86 9.96 21.07
N GLY A 191 3.90 9.25 21.66
CA GLY A 191 2.65 8.90 21.02
C GLY A 191 2.74 7.71 20.09
N GLN A 192 1.58 7.17 19.71
CA GLN A 192 1.43 5.98 18.90
C GLN A 192 1.13 6.35 17.44
N LEU A 193 1.70 5.60 16.50
CA LEU A 193 1.28 5.58 15.11
C LEU A 193 0.33 4.40 14.85
N GLY A 194 -0.59 4.56 13.91
CA GLY A 194 -1.38 3.45 13.38
C GLY A 194 -0.47 2.43 12.68
N ILE A 195 0.45 2.92 11.83
CA ILE A 195 1.55 2.13 11.23
C ILE A 195 2.79 3.03 11.17
N GLY A 196 3.94 2.48 11.56
CA GLY A 196 5.25 3.11 11.41
C GLY A 196 5.61 3.37 9.94
N HIS A 197 6.58 4.25 9.70
CA HIS A 197 7.00 4.55 8.32
C HIS A 197 7.71 3.35 7.66
N HIS A 198 7.28 3.01 6.46
CA HIS A 198 7.81 1.91 5.66
C HIS A 198 7.60 2.15 4.16
N SER A 199 8.21 1.33 3.32
CA SER A 199 7.83 1.09 1.92
C SER A 199 7.23 -0.30 1.79
N ASP A 200 6.38 -0.53 0.80
CA ASP A 200 5.84 -1.86 0.51
C ASP A 200 6.85 -2.71 -0.27
N ALA A 201 7.02 -3.95 0.14
CA ALA A 201 7.99 -4.87 -0.47
C ALA A 201 7.58 -5.37 -1.86
N GLY A 202 6.27 -5.36 -2.18
CA GLY A 202 5.69 -5.96 -3.38
C GLY A 202 5.84 -5.12 -4.65
N VAL A 203 4.92 -5.31 -5.59
CA VAL A 203 4.89 -4.58 -6.86
C VAL A 203 4.10 -3.29 -6.73
N LEU A 204 2.84 -3.38 -6.33
CA LEU A 204 2.01 -2.21 -6.02
C LEU A 204 0.94 -2.57 -5.00
N THR A 205 0.41 -1.55 -4.37
CA THR A 205 -0.71 -1.66 -3.43
C THR A 205 -1.90 -0.89 -3.98
N VAL A 206 -3.07 -1.53 -3.98
CA VAL A 206 -4.37 -0.92 -4.27
C VAL A 206 -5.11 -0.81 -2.95
N LEU A 207 -5.24 0.41 -2.43
CA LEU A 207 -5.78 0.67 -1.09
C LEU A 207 -7.14 1.35 -1.18
N TYR A 208 -8.15 0.73 -0.57
CA TYR A 208 -9.36 1.41 -0.14
C TYR A 208 -9.16 2.00 1.27
N GLN A 209 -9.62 3.22 1.51
CA GLN A 209 -9.68 3.85 2.83
C GLN A 209 -11.06 4.49 3.05
N ASP A 210 -11.49 4.52 4.31
CA ASP A 210 -12.71 5.23 4.70
C ASP A 210 -12.52 6.76 4.66
N SER A 211 -13.51 7.50 5.14
CA SER A 211 -13.48 8.97 5.16
C SER A 211 -12.57 9.58 6.24
N GLN A 212 -11.98 8.75 7.11
CA GLN A 212 -11.10 9.26 8.17
C GLN A 212 -9.67 9.44 7.64
N PRO A 213 -9.10 10.65 7.69
CA PRO A 213 -7.71 10.88 7.31
C PRO A 213 -6.75 10.16 8.28
N GLY A 214 -5.52 9.92 7.83
CA GLY A 214 -4.49 9.31 8.67
C GLY A 214 -3.30 8.80 7.86
N LEU A 215 -3.52 8.40 6.60
CA LEU A 215 -2.43 8.00 5.72
C LEU A 215 -1.59 9.21 5.31
N GLN A 216 -0.28 9.09 5.46
CA GLN A 216 0.69 10.10 5.02
C GLN A 216 1.76 9.46 4.13
N VAL A 217 2.19 10.19 3.11
CA VAL A 217 3.32 9.85 2.24
C VAL A 217 4.43 10.89 2.38
N GLU A 218 5.67 10.42 2.39
CA GLU A 218 6.84 11.28 2.44
C GLU A 218 7.27 11.67 1.03
N GLN A 219 7.50 12.95 0.82
CA GLN A 219 8.13 13.46 -0.39
C GLN A 219 9.10 14.61 -0.05
N ASP A 220 10.34 14.45 -0.47
CA ASP A 220 11.42 15.45 -0.26
C ASP A 220 11.58 15.87 1.22
N GLY A 221 11.43 14.91 2.14
CA GLY A 221 11.57 15.16 3.59
C GLY A 221 10.32 15.73 4.27
N VAL A 222 9.20 15.84 3.54
CA VAL A 222 7.93 16.39 4.03
C VAL A 222 6.84 15.31 3.99
N TRP A 223 6.06 15.21 5.06
CA TRP A 223 4.90 14.32 5.14
C TRP A 223 3.65 15.01 4.62
N TYR A 224 2.99 14.39 3.65
CA TYR A 224 1.73 14.87 3.06
C TYR A 224 0.61 13.92 3.42
N THR A 225 -0.51 14.45 3.91
CA THR A 225 -1.71 13.65 4.15
C THR A 225 -2.35 13.27 2.82
N VAL A 226 -2.71 12.00 2.68
CA VAL A 226 -3.50 11.47 1.56
C VAL A 226 -4.97 11.65 1.92
N GLU A 227 -5.54 12.80 1.52
CA GLU A 227 -6.94 13.11 1.84
C GLU A 227 -7.87 12.06 1.24
N PRO A 228 -8.81 11.49 2.03
CA PRO A 228 -9.79 10.57 1.51
C PRO A 228 -10.69 11.22 0.45
N ILE A 229 -10.82 10.57 -0.68
CA ILE A 229 -11.74 10.94 -1.76
C ILE A 229 -12.75 9.80 -1.93
N GLU A 230 -14.03 10.14 -1.92
CA GLU A 230 -15.11 9.16 -2.05
C GLU A 230 -14.93 8.32 -3.32
N ASN A 231 -15.00 7.01 -3.19
CA ASN A 231 -14.84 6.04 -4.27
C ASN A 231 -13.52 6.14 -5.05
N ALA A 232 -12.50 6.81 -4.51
CA ALA A 232 -11.13 6.73 -5.05
C ALA A 232 -10.35 5.60 -4.37
N LEU A 233 -9.40 5.05 -5.09
CA LEU A 233 -8.40 4.14 -4.55
C LEU A 233 -7.05 4.84 -4.46
N VAL A 234 -6.30 4.55 -3.42
CA VAL A 234 -4.91 4.98 -3.29
C VAL A 234 -4.00 3.92 -3.87
N ILE A 235 -3.04 4.33 -4.68
CA ILE A 235 -2.06 3.47 -5.32
C ILE A 235 -0.67 3.88 -4.85
N ASN A 236 0.11 2.91 -4.41
CA ASN A 236 1.53 3.13 -4.19
C ASN A 236 2.37 2.02 -4.82
N LEU A 237 3.55 2.41 -5.29
CA LEU A 237 4.53 1.49 -5.85
C LEU A 237 5.35 0.86 -4.73
N GLY A 238 5.61 -0.44 -4.89
CA GLY A 238 6.46 -1.17 -3.98
C GLY A 238 7.91 -1.30 -4.48
N ASP A 239 8.75 -1.90 -3.65
CA ASP A 239 10.18 -2.04 -3.86
C ASP A 239 10.52 -2.75 -5.19
N ILE A 240 9.68 -3.71 -5.64
CA ILE A 240 9.91 -4.42 -6.91
C ILE A 240 9.84 -3.47 -8.11
N VAL A 241 8.86 -2.54 -8.15
CA VAL A 241 8.76 -1.57 -9.25
C VAL A 241 9.93 -0.59 -9.24
N GLN A 242 10.44 -0.21 -8.07
CA GLN A 242 11.65 0.59 -7.97
C GLN A 242 12.84 -0.15 -8.58
N VAL A 243 13.00 -1.45 -8.31
CA VAL A 243 14.06 -2.27 -8.92
C VAL A 243 13.86 -2.40 -10.43
N TRP A 244 12.67 -2.80 -10.89
CA TRP A 244 12.37 -2.94 -12.33
C TRP A 244 12.68 -1.65 -13.11
N SER A 245 12.33 -0.51 -12.55
CA SER A 245 12.56 0.79 -13.17
C SER A 245 13.98 1.33 -12.99
N ASN A 246 14.88 0.60 -12.34
CA ASN A 246 16.25 1.04 -12.05
C ASN A 246 16.30 2.41 -11.33
N ASP A 247 15.43 2.63 -10.35
CA ASP A 247 15.19 3.88 -9.62
C ASP A 247 14.54 5.03 -10.45
N HIS A 248 14.03 4.75 -11.64
CA HIS A 248 13.24 5.75 -12.36
C HIS A 248 11.91 6.03 -11.64
N TYR A 249 11.31 5.01 -11.05
CA TYR A 249 10.18 5.10 -10.13
C TYR A 249 10.65 4.83 -8.70
N ARG A 250 9.92 5.35 -7.74
CA ARG A 250 10.29 5.21 -6.32
C ARG A 250 9.22 4.44 -5.54
N ALA A 251 9.65 3.59 -4.62
CA ALA A 251 8.80 3.06 -3.55
C ALA A 251 8.76 4.10 -2.43
N ALA A 252 7.61 4.78 -2.28
CA ALA A 252 7.50 5.89 -1.36
C ALA A 252 7.38 5.44 0.10
N LEU A 253 8.08 6.12 1.00
CA LEU A 253 7.84 5.97 2.44
C LEU A 253 6.46 6.51 2.79
N HIS A 254 5.70 5.72 3.54
CA HIS A 254 4.39 6.12 4.02
C HIS A 254 4.16 5.62 5.45
N ARG A 255 3.21 6.23 6.14
CA ARG A 255 2.83 5.90 7.52
C ARG A 255 1.35 6.16 7.75
N VAL A 256 0.81 5.66 8.85
CA VAL A 256 -0.56 5.97 9.28
C VAL A 256 -0.53 6.60 10.67
N LEU A 257 -1.14 7.77 10.80
CA LEU A 257 -1.35 8.43 12.09
C LEU A 257 -2.49 7.72 12.82
N ALA A 258 -2.34 7.55 14.12
CA ALA A 258 -3.46 7.18 15.00
C ALA A 258 -4.34 8.41 15.26
N ASN A 259 -5.62 8.19 15.56
CA ASN A 259 -6.60 9.25 15.84
C ASN A 259 -7.17 9.04 17.26
N ALA A 260 -7.33 10.11 18.01
CA ALA A 260 -7.87 10.05 19.40
C ALA A 260 -9.39 9.89 19.46
N GLU A 261 -10.12 10.35 18.43
CA GLU A 261 -11.57 10.55 18.50
C GLU A 261 -12.36 9.52 17.69
N HIS A 262 -11.85 9.17 16.50
CA HIS A 262 -12.59 8.36 15.53
C HIS A 262 -11.80 7.12 15.13
N PRO A 263 -12.48 5.96 15.00
CA PRO A 263 -11.88 4.79 14.38
C PRO A 263 -11.66 5.04 12.88
N ARG A 264 -10.65 4.37 12.31
CA ARG A 264 -10.36 4.39 10.88
C ARG A 264 -10.28 2.97 10.35
N TYR A 265 -10.76 2.77 9.12
CA TYR A 265 -10.70 1.50 8.40
C TYR A 265 -9.99 1.67 7.07
N SER A 266 -9.22 0.67 6.67
CA SER A 266 -8.61 0.63 5.34
C SER A 266 -8.40 -0.80 4.86
N ALA A 267 -8.34 -1.00 3.55
CA ALA A 267 -8.20 -2.31 2.95
C ALA A 267 -7.15 -2.28 1.81
N PRO A 268 -5.85 -2.39 2.12
CA PRO A 268 -4.81 -2.54 1.12
C PRO A 268 -4.82 -3.95 0.51
N TYR A 269 -4.85 -4.02 -0.81
CA TYR A 269 -4.54 -5.20 -1.59
C TYR A 269 -3.10 -5.12 -2.08
N PHE A 270 -2.25 -6.02 -1.59
CA PHE A 270 -0.84 -6.09 -1.95
C PHE A 270 -0.67 -7.00 -3.16
N PHE A 271 -0.33 -6.41 -4.30
CA PHE A 271 -0.13 -7.15 -5.55
C PHE A 271 1.32 -7.64 -5.64
N ASN A 272 1.50 -8.93 -5.39
CA ASN A 272 2.78 -9.60 -5.23
C ASN A 272 2.98 -10.70 -6.28
N PRO A 273 4.18 -10.88 -6.84
CA PRO A 273 4.42 -11.93 -7.83
C PRO A 273 4.47 -13.32 -7.22
N SER A 274 4.64 -14.34 -8.06
CA SER A 274 4.90 -15.72 -7.65
C SER A 274 6.19 -15.83 -6.83
N TYR A 275 6.22 -16.69 -5.83
CA TYR A 275 7.42 -16.88 -4.99
C TYR A 275 8.69 -17.21 -5.75
N ASP A 276 8.57 -17.88 -6.91
CA ASP A 276 9.72 -18.28 -7.72
C ASP A 276 10.23 -17.17 -8.65
N THR A 277 9.63 -15.97 -8.59
CA THR A 277 10.03 -14.83 -9.40
C THR A 277 11.38 -14.30 -8.95
N ASN A 278 12.30 -14.17 -9.93
CA ASN A 278 13.51 -13.36 -9.78
C ASN A 278 13.28 -12.04 -10.52
N TYR A 279 13.65 -10.93 -9.89
CA TYR A 279 13.50 -9.61 -10.47
C TYR A 279 14.79 -8.81 -10.40
N ALA A 280 15.01 -8.00 -11.42
CA ALA A 280 16.18 -7.15 -11.61
C ALA A 280 15.76 -5.93 -12.44
N PRO A 281 16.60 -4.90 -12.58
CA PRO A 281 16.33 -3.79 -13.49
C PRO A 281 16.00 -4.30 -14.91
N LEU A 282 14.93 -3.74 -15.51
CA LEU A 282 14.51 -4.10 -16.87
C LEU A 282 15.55 -3.66 -17.89
N GLU A 283 15.72 -4.44 -18.97
CA GLU A 283 16.64 -4.11 -20.05
C GLU A 283 16.36 -2.74 -20.65
N SER A 284 15.08 -2.37 -20.83
CA SER A 284 14.64 -1.05 -21.30
C SER A 284 15.17 0.09 -20.42
N MET A 285 15.28 -0.14 -19.12
CA MET A 285 15.74 0.84 -18.14
C MET A 285 17.26 0.87 -17.97
N CYS A 286 17.96 -0.12 -18.53
CA CYS A 286 19.42 -0.24 -18.52
C CYS A 286 20.07 0.08 -19.87
N ALA A 287 19.30 0.45 -20.89
CA ALA A 287 19.84 0.73 -22.24
C ALA A 287 20.92 1.82 -22.26
N ASN A 288 20.85 2.79 -21.33
CA ASN A 288 21.79 3.90 -21.21
C ASN A 288 22.30 4.10 -19.76
N ALA A 289 22.15 3.11 -18.89
CA ALA A 289 22.54 3.20 -17.49
C ALA A 289 22.94 1.81 -16.97
N GLU A 290 23.91 1.77 -16.05
CA GLU A 290 24.26 0.53 -15.37
C GLU A 290 23.12 0.05 -14.45
N PRO A 291 22.91 -1.28 -14.30
CA PRO A 291 21.98 -1.82 -13.33
C PRO A 291 22.38 -1.42 -11.90
N ARG A 292 21.45 -0.82 -11.17
CA ARG A 292 21.67 -0.38 -9.78
C ARG A 292 21.37 -1.46 -8.75
N TYR A 293 20.81 -2.56 -9.18
CA TYR A 293 20.43 -3.67 -8.31
C TYR A 293 20.88 -5.00 -8.91
N ARG A 294 21.35 -5.92 -8.05
CA ARG A 294 21.51 -7.33 -8.42
C ARG A 294 20.15 -8.01 -8.58
N SER A 295 20.11 -9.19 -9.18
CA SER A 295 18.89 -10.01 -9.22
C SER A 295 18.49 -10.43 -7.81
N ILE A 296 17.19 -10.36 -7.51
CA ILE A 296 16.58 -10.60 -6.21
C ILE A 296 15.50 -11.67 -6.38
N ASN A 297 15.48 -12.67 -5.51
CA ASN A 297 14.40 -13.66 -5.46
C ASN A 297 13.29 -13.16 -4.54
N TRP A 298 12.03 -13.21 -5.01
CA TRP A 298 10.88 -12.72 -4.26
C TRP A 298 10.64 -13.48 -2.95
N ARG A 299 10.73 -14.81 -2.95
CA ARG A 299 10.55 -15.64 -1.74
C ARG A 299 11.55 -15.27 -0.64
N GLU A 300 12.81 -15.10 -1.02
CA GLU A 300 13.86 -14.72 -0.07
C GLU A 300 13.59 -13.32 0.51
N PHE A 301 13.39 -12.33 -0.37
CA PHE A 301 13.17 -10.95 0.07
C PHE A 301 11.91 -10.81 0.93
N ARG A 302 10.79 -11.41 0.47
CA ARG A 302 9.52 -11.39 1.22
C ARG A 302 9.64 -12.06 2.59
N GLY A 303 10.34 -13.20 2.66
CA GLY A 303 10.57 -13.92 3.92
C GLY A 303 11.37 -13.09 4.93
N LEU A 304 12.43 -12.44 4.47
CA LEU A 304 13.26 -11.57 5.32
C LEU A 304 12.49 -10.32 5.79
N ARG A 305 11.69 -9.72 4.93
CA ARG A 305 10.83 -8.55 5.28
C ARG A 305 9.77 -8.92 6.31
N SER A 306 9.04 -10.02 6.09
CA SER A 306 7.95 -10.41 6.97
C SER A 306 8.41 -10.93 8.34
N ALA A 307 9.64 -11.36 8.49
CA ALA A 307 10.17 -11.75 9.79
C ALA A 307 10.15 -10.61 10.79
N GLY A 308 10.45 -9.38 10.36
CA GLY A 308 10.41 -8.17 11.19
C GLY A 308 9.02 -7.78 11.69
N ASP A 309 7.95 -8.23 11.03
CA ASP A 309 6.56 -7.95 11.44
C ASP A 309 6.17 -8.67 12.75
N TYR A 310 6.92 -9.71 13.14
CA TYR A 310 6.59 -10.59 14.28
C TYR A 310 7.52 -10.47 15.46
N ALA A 311 8.78 -10.10 15.24
CA ALA A 311 9.78 -10.03 16.30
C ALA A 311 10.92 -9.08 15.93
N ASP A 312 11.59 -8.55 16.94
CA ASP A 312 12.81 -7.76 16.77
C ASP A 312 13.99 -8.69 16.46
N TYR A 313 14.38 -8.75 15.18
CA TYR A 313 15.57 -9.44 14.71
C TYR A 313 16.73 -8.48 14.38
N GLY A 314 16.65 -7.24 14.82
CA GLY A 314 17.63 -6.18 14.51
C GLY A 314 17.21 -5.31 13.33
N GLU A 315 18.17 -4.93 12.50
CA GLU A 315 17.88 -4.08 11.35
C GLU A 315 17.05 -4.83 10.29
N GLU A 316 15.88 -4.31 9.97
CA GLU A 316 14.99 -4.86 8.97
C GLU A 316 15.63 -4.77 7.58
N ILE A 317 15.57 -5.85 6.80
CA ILE A 317 16.08 -5.87 5.43
C ILE A 317 15.36 -4.81 4.57
N GLN A 318 16.11 -4.03 3.83
CA GLN A 318 15.62 -3.00 2.92
C GLN A 318 16.07 -3.29 1.50
N ILE A 319 15.33 -2.79 0.51
CA ILE A 319 15.71 -2.96 -0.91
C ILE A 319 17.09 -2.36 -1.21
N SER A 320 17.51 -1.34 -0.47
CA SER A 320 18.84 -0.74 -0.59
C SER A 320 20.00 -1.70 -0.34
N HIS A 321 19.80 -2.79 0.41
CA HIS A 321 20.82 -3.81 0.66
C HIS A 321 21.14 -4.68 -0.57
N TYR A 322 20.35 -4.54 -1.63
CA TYR A 322 20.51 -5.26 -2.90
C TYR A 322 21.11 -4.38 -4.01
N ARG A 323 21.56 -3.19 -3.67
CA ARG A 323 22.28 -2.32 -4.63
C ARG A 323 23.62 -2.91 -5.02
N THR A 324 24.04 -2.67 -6.28
CA THR A 324 25.35 -3.03 -6.86
C THR A 324 26.41 -2.02 -6.52
#